data_ad28d236ba32ce762120eded8dfb6b4f
#
_entry.id   ad28d236ba32ce762120eded8dfb6b4f
#
_cell.length_a   1.000
_cell.length_b   1.000
_cell.length_c   1.000
_cell.angle_alpha   90.00
_cell.angle_beta   90.00
_cell.angle_gamma   90.00
#
_symmetry.space_group_name_H-M   'P 1'
#
loop_
_entity.id
_entity.type
_entity.pdbx_description
1 polymer ?
#
loop_
_entity_poly.entity_id
_entity_poly.type
_entity_poly.pdbx_seq_one_letter_code
_entity_poly.pdbx_strand_id
1 'polypeptide(L)'
;VLAVLPTGGGKSVCYQVPAILRRGVGLVVSPLIALMTDQVEALVQQGVAAARLDSNVPLEERDAIWRRARAGELDLLYVSPEGLANPGMVARLVELDLALIAIDEAHCVSQWGHDFRPDYRTLGRLAELFPGVPRIAVTATADPRTREDILASLKLEGARVFVDSFARP
;
A
#
# COMPACT_ATOMS: atom_id res chain seq x y z
N VAL A 1 6.07 6.54 8.11
CA VAL A 1 5.05 6.39 9.18
C VAL A 1 4.64 4.92 9.27
N LEU A 2 4.57 4.41 10.46
CA LEU A 2 3.96 3.12 10.78
C LEU A 2 2.76 3.37 11.68
N ALA A 3 1.58 2.94 11.24
CA ALA A 3 0.36 3.04 12.02
C ALA A 3 -0.15 1.63 12.40
N VAL A 4 -0.26 1.37 13.69
CA VAL A 4 -0.82 0.13 14.23
C VAL A 4 -2.19 0.45 14.81
N LEU A 5 -3.23 0.08 14.07
CA LEU A 5 -4.62 0.41 14.40
C LEU A 5 -5.47 -0.86 14.40
N PRO A 6 -6.44 -0.96 15.31
CA PRO A 6 -7.31 -2.13 15.37
C PRO A 6 -8.11 -2.34 14.09
N THR A 7 -8.48 -3.58 13.82
CA THR A 7 -9.40 -3.93 12.73
C THR A 7 -10.69 -3.11 12.88
N GLY A 8 -11.11 -2.46 11.79
CA GLY A 8 -12.24 -1.53 11.81
C GLY A 8 -11.90 -0.14 12.35
N GLY A 9 -10.63 0.14 12.70
CA GLY A 9 -10.18 1.43 13.23
C GLY A 9 -9.84 2.48 12.16
N GLY A 10 -10.26 2.30 10.91
CA GLY A 10 -10.01 3.25 9.84
C GLY A 10 -8.59 3.21 9.27
N LYS A 11 -7.91 2.06 9.30
CA LYS A 11 -6.54 1.92 8.78
C LYS A 11 -6.40 2.41 7.34
N SER A 12 -7.33 2.02 6.48
CA SER A 12 -7.30 2.41 5.06
C SER A 12 -7.45 3.92 4.87
N VAL A 13 -8.22 4.58 5.73
CA VAL A 13 -8.40 6.03 5.69
C VAL A 13 -7.08 6.76 5.93
N CYS A 14 -6.17 6.20 6.71
CA CYS A 14 -4.86 6.78 7.01
C CYS A 14 -4.02 7.03 5.76
N TYR A 15 -4.19 6.24 4.71
CA TYR A 15 -3.50 6.47 3.44
C TYR A 15 -4.41 6.94 2.32
N GLN A 16 -5.70 6.59 2.34
CA GLN A 16 -6.64 7.00 1.28
C GLN A 16 -6.85 8.52 1.25
N VAL A 17 -7.08 9.13 2.41
CA VAL A 17 -7.31 10.57 2.48
C VAL A 17 -6.07 11.38 2.05
N PRO A 18 -4.87 11.11 2.58
CA PRO A 18 -3.68 11.81 2.08
C PRO A 18 -3.41 11.61 0.59
N ALA A 19 -3.67 10.42 0.07
CA ALA A 19 -3.48 10.13 -1.36
C ALA A 19 -4.40 10.99 -2.24
N ILE A 20 -5.66 11.15 -1.84
CA ILE A 20 -6.64 11.97 -2.57
C ILE A 20 -6.27 13.45 -2.51
N LEU A 21 -5.78 13.92 -1.37
CA LEU A 21 -5.47 15.34 -1.15
C LEU A 21 -4.14 15.78 -1.76
N ARG A 22 -3.23 14.86 -2.00
CA ARG A 22 -1.91 15.15 -2.58
C ARG A 22 -1.98 15.02 -4.10
N ARG A 23 -1.04 15.71 -4.78
CA ARG A 23 -0.86 15.55 -6.21
C ARG A 23 -0.25 14.18 -6.52
N GLY A 24 -0.75 13.52 -7.55
CA GLY A 24 -0.27 12.23 -8.00
C GLY A 24 -1.19 11.09 -7.57
N VAL A 25 -0.80 9.87 -7.89
CA VAL A 25 -1.54 8.65 -7.55
C VAL A 25 -0.97 8.01 -6.30
N GLY A 26 -1.83 7.61 -5.37
CA GLY A 26 -1.44 6.81 -4.22
C GLY A 26 -1.29 5.35 -4.61
N LEU A 27 -0.08 4.80 -4.46
CA LEU A 27 0.18 3.38 -4.69
C LEU A 27 -0.07 2.61 -3.40
N VAL A 28 -0.97 1.63 -3.44
CA VAL A 28 -1.31 0.79 -2.29
C VAL A 28 -0.91 -0.64 -2.56
N VAL A 29 -0.09 -1.20 -1.69
CA VAL A 29 0.31 -2.62 -1.75
C VAL A 29 -0.53 -3.40 -0.76
N SER A 30 -1.25 -4.41 -1.24
CA SER A 30 -2.11 -5.27 -0.44
C SER A 30 -1.93 -6.73 -0.83
N PRO A 31 -1.98 -7.67 0.13
CA PRO A 31 -1.69 -9.08 -0.14
C PRO A 31 -2.85 -9.88 -0.70
N LEU A 32 -4.07 -9.36 -0.58
CA LEU A 32 -5.29 -10.12 -0.87
C LEU A 32 -6.11 -9.45 -1.98
N ILE A 33 -6.26 -10.14 -3.11
CA ILE A 33 -7.01 -9.65 -4.27
C ILE A 33 -8.47 -9.35 -3.91
N ALA A 34 -9.12 -10.22 -3.13
CA ALA A 34 -10.50 -10.00 -2.70
C ALA A 34 -10.66 -8.70 -1.89
N LEU A 35 -9.73 -8.44 -0.99
CA LEU A 35 -9.74 -7.20 -0.20
C LEU A 35 -9.51 -5.96 -1.07
N MET A 36 -8.58 -6.05 -2.02
CA MET A 36 -8.34 -4.96 -2.99
C MET A 36 -9.60 -4.67 -3.80
N THR A 37 -10.27 -5.71 -4.29
CA THR A 37 -11.51 -5.57 -5.05
C THR A 37 -12.57 -4.83 -4.24
N ASP A 38 -12.80 -5.25 -3.01
CA ASP A 38 -13.80 -4.63 -2.14
C ASP A 38 -13.47 -3.15 -1.84
N GLN A 39 -12.21 -2.85 -1.56
CA GLN A 39 -11.79 -1.47 -1.29
C GLN A 39 -11.91 -0.57 -2.52
N VAL A 40 -11.51 -1.06 -3.69
CA VAL A 40 -11.64 -0.30 -4.95
C VAL A 40 -13.10 -0.04 -5.28
N GLU A 41 -13.95 -1.04 -5.17
CA GLU A 41 -15.39 -0.87 -5.42
C GLU A 41 -16.03 0.17 -4.48
N ALA A 42 -15.69 0.11 -3.18
CA ALA A 42 -16.19 1.06 -2.21
C ALA A 42 -15.75 2.49 -2.53
N LEU A 43 -14.49 2.68 -2.93
CA LEU A 43 -13.94 3.99 -3.30
C LEU A 43 -14.62 4.54 -4.56
N VAL A 44 -14.79 3.71 -5.57
CA VAL A 44 -15.45 4.10 -6.82
C VAL A 44 -16.90 4.53 -6.56
N GLN A 45 -17.62 3.81 -5.70
CA GLN A 45 -18.99 4.19 -5.30
C GLN A 45 -19.04 5.54 -4.58
N GLN A 46 -17.97 5.93 -3.91
CA GLN A 46 -17.86 7.23 -3.23
C GLN A 46 -17.35 8.34 -4.16
N GLY A 47 -17.15 8.06 -5.44
CA GLY A 47 -16.66 9.03 -6.41
C GLY A 47 -15.15 9.19 -6.46
N VAL A 48 -14.38 8.31 -5.84
CA VAL A 48 -12.92 8.31 -5.88
C VAL A 48 -12.44 7.52 -7.09
N ALA A 49 -11.47 8.06 -7.83
CA ALA A 49 -10.86 7.37 -8.97
C ALA A 49 -9.84 6.35 -8.48
N ALA A 50 -10.27 5.10 -8.32
CA ALA A 50 -9.45 4.00 -7.84
C ALA A 50 -9.48 2.83 -8.82
N ALA A 51 -8.37 2.10 -8.91
CA ALA A 51 -8.24 0.90 -9.73
C ALA A 51 -7.28 -0.08 -9.07
N ARG A 52 -7.32 -1.32 -9.52
CA ARG A 52 -6.38 -2.36 -9.09
C ARG A 52 -5.69 -2.99 -10.30
N LEU A 53 -4.47 -3.45 -10.10
CA LEU A 53 -3.71 -4.23 -11.07
C LEU A 53 -3.26 -5.53 -10.41
N ASP A 54 -3.83 -6.64 -10.86
CA ASP A 54 -3.46 -7.98 -10.41
C ASP A 54 -3.68 -8.99 -11.55
N SER A 55 -3.38 -10.26 -11.30
CA SER A 55 -3.45 -11.31 -12.32
C SER A 55 -4.86 -11.58 -12.86
N ASN A 56 -5.90 -11.14 -12.15
CA ASN A 56 -7.29 -11.34 -12.55
C ASN A 56 -7.84 -10.20 -13.41
N VAL A 57 -7.07 -9.14 -13.60
CA VAL A 57 -7.49 -8.02 -14.45
C VAL A 57 -7.15 -8.32 -15.91
N PRO A 58 -8.13 -8.31 -16.83
CA PRO A 58 -7.87 -8.52 -18.26
C PRO A 58 -6.89 -7.50 -18.85
N LEU A 59 -6.12 -7.92 -19.84
CA LEU A 59 -5.07 -7.09 -20.45
C LEU A 59 -5.60 -5.74 -20.95
N GLU A 60 -6.76 -5.73 -21.58
CA GLU A 60 -7.39 -4.51 -22.09
C GLU A 60 -7.70 -3.51 -20.98
N GLU A 61 -8.20 -4.01 -19.85
CA GLU A 61 -8.46 -3.19 -18.68
C GLU A 61 -7.15 -2.66 -18.07
N ARG A 62 -6.08 -3.47 -18.06
CA ARG A 62 -4.76 -3.02 -17.58
C ARG A 62 -4.23 -1.85 -18.39
N ASP A 63 -4.34 -1.91 -19.70
CA ASP A 63 -3.90 -0.82 -20.57
C ASP A 63 -4.69 0.47 -20.31
N ALA A 64 -5.98 0.36 -20.10
CA ALA A 64 -6.84 1.49 -19.76
C ALA A 64 -6.45 2.09 -18.40
N ILE A 65 -6.15 1.26 -17.40
CA ILE A 65 -5.71 1.70 -16.08
C ILE A 65 -4.38 2.45 -16.17
N TRP A 66 -3.40 1.92 -16.92
CA TRP A 66 -2.12 2.59 -17.11
C TRP A 66 -2.25 3.94 -17.81
N ARG A 67 -3.13 4.05 -18.80
CA ARG A 67 -3.41 5.32 -19.48
C ARG A 67 -3.99 6.34 -18.50
N ARG A 68 -4.94 5.95 -17.67
CA ARG A 68 -5.55 6.82 -16.65
C ARG A 68 -4.51 7.25 -15.61
N ALA A 69 -3.67 6.33 -15.17
CA ALA A 69 -2.61 6.64 -14.22
C ALA A 69 -1.62 7.67 -14.79
N ARG A 70 -1.18 7.49 -16.03
CA ARG A 70 -0.28 8.44 -16.71
C ARG A 70 -0.91 9.80 -16.95
N ALA A 71 -2.22 9.82 -17.21
CA ALA A 71 -2.97 11.06 -17.44
C ALA A 71 -3.30 11.83 -16.15
N GLY A 72 -2.96 11.28 -14.98
CA GLY A 72 -3.31 11.91 -13.70
C GLY A 72 -4.78 11.77 -13.31
N GLU A 73 -5.47 10.78 -13.87
CA GLU A 73 -6.90 10.54 -13.66
C GLU A 73 -7.20 9.53 -12.55
N LEU A 74 -6.18 8.98 -11.90
CA LEU A 74 -6.35 8.07 -10.76
C LEU A 74 -5.89 8.72 -9.46
N ASP A 75 -6.69 8.53 -8.41
CA ASP A 75 -6.32 8.91 -7.04
C ASP A 75 -5.57 7.78 -6.34
N LEU A 76 -5.97 6.54 -6.56
CA LEU A 76 -5.43 5.35 -5.91
C LEU A 76 -5.26 4.20 -6.90
N LEU A 77 -4.13 3.53 -6.81
CA LEU A 77 -3.82 2.32 -7.58
C LEU A 77 -3.37 1.21 -6.61
N TYR A 78 -4.14 0.15 -6.57
CA TYR A 78 -3.87 -1.02 -5.73
C TYR A 78 -3.11 -2.08 -6.51
N VAL A 79 -2.03 -2.58 -5.92
CA VAL A 79 -1.19 -3.62 -6.52
C VAL A 79 -0.90 -4.72 -5.50
N SER A 80 -0.59 -5.91 -6.00
CA SER A 80 -0.11 -7.02 -5.17
C SER A 80 1.42 -6.98 -5.05
N PRO A 81 1.98 -7.60 -3.99
CA PRO A 81 3.44 -7.72 -3.87
C PRO A 81 4.06 -8.49 -5.03
N GLU A 82 3.38 -9.52 -5.54
CA GLU A 82 3.84 -10.30 -6.69
C GLU A 82 3.96 -9.44 -7.95
N GLY A 83 3.03 -8.50 -8.13
CA GLY A 83 3.08 -7.55 -9.24
C GLY A 83 4.32 -6.68 -9.20
N LEU A 84 4.76 -6.29 -8.02
CA LEU A 84 5.97 -5.49 -7.83
C LEU A 84 7.27 -6.28 -8.06
N ALA A 85 7.21 -7.60 -8.10
CA ALA A 85 8.33 -8.43 -8.51
C ALA A 85 8.52 -8.44 -10.04
N ASN A 86 7.54 -7.98 -10.80
CA ASN A 86 7.61 -7.91 -12.26
C ASN A 86 8.35 -6.64 -12.69
N PRO A 87 9.52 -6.75 -13.38
CA PRO A 87 10.28 -5.57 -13.80
C PRO A 87 9.51 -4.65 -14.74
N GLY A 88 8.62 -5.19 -15.57
CA GLY A 88 7.79 -4.39 -16.48
C GLY A 88 6.79 -3.50 -15.72
N MET A 89 6.21 -4.00 -14.64
CA MET A 89 5.34 -3.19 -13.79
C MET A 89 6.13 -2.09 -13.08
N VAL A 90 7.28 -2.43 -12.51
CA VAL A 90 8.14 -1.45 -11.82
C VAL A 90 8.56 -0.33 -12.78
N ALA A 91 8.96 -0.67 -14.00
CA ALA A 91 9.34 0.32 -15.01
C ALA A 91 8.19 1.31 -15.32
N ARG A 92 6.96 0.83 -15.37
CA ARG A 92 5.80 1.69 -15.59
C ARG A 92 5.47 2.55 -14.36
N LEU A 93 5.57 1.98 -13.16
CA LEU A 93 5.30 2.71 -11.92
C LEU A 93 6.30 3.85 -11.68
N VAL A 94 7.57 3.65 -12.02
CA VAL A 94 8.62 4.67 -11.86
C VAL A 94 8.34 5.91 -12.72
N GLU A 95 7.62 5.77 -13.81
CA GLU A 95 7.23 6.89 -14.68
C GLU A 95 6.05 7.71 -14.13
N LEU A 96 5.34 7.19 -13.11
CA LEU A 96 4.19 7.88 -12.53
C LEU A 96 4.62 8.90 -11.46
N ASP A 97 3.83 9.94 -11.33
CA ASP A 97 3.89 10.86 -10.21
C ASP A 97 3.11 10.26 -9.04
N LEU A 98 3.82 9.77 -8.03
CA LEU A 98 3.21 9.12 -6.87
C LEU A 98 2.99 10.12 -5.74
N ALA A 99 1.76 10.19 -5.24
CA ALA A 99 1.40 10.98 -4.07
C ALA A 99 2.00 10.40 -2.79
N LEU A 100 1.90 9.10 -2.65
CA LEU A 100 2.46 8.32 -1.53
C LEU A 100 2.48 6.83 -1.90
N ILE A 101 3.16 6.05 -1.07
CA ILE A 101 3.13 4.59 -1.12
C ILE A 101 2.61 4.08 0.21
N ALA A 102 1.53 3.30 0.18
CA ALA A 102 0.97 2.64 1.35
C ALA A 102 1.23 1.15 1.29
N ILE A 103 1.69 0.59 2.40
CA ILE A 103 1.88 -0.86 2.55
C ILE A 103 0.86 -1.33 3.58
N ASP A 104 -0.21 -1.92 3.08
CA ASP A 104 -1.26 -2.48 3.92
C ASP A 104 -0.86 -3.87 4.42
N GLU A 105 -1.40 -4.27 5.55
CA GLU A 105 -1.04 -5.54 6.19
C GLU A 105 0.47 -5.67 6.38
N ALA A 106 1.12 -4.61 6.86
CA ALA A 106 2.58 -4.52 6.93
C ALA A 106 3.23 -5.60 7.82
N HIS A 107 2.48 -6.22 8.75
CA HIS A 107 2.94 -7.35 9.52
C HIS A 107 3.38 -8.53 8.65
N CYS A 108 2.88 -8.62 7.41
CA CYS A 108 3.27 -9.68 6.47
C CYS A 108 4.76 -9.67 6.10
N VAL A 109 5.48 -8.58 6.34
CA VAL A 109 6.92 -8.51 6.10
C VAL A 109 7.73 -9.22 7.19
N SER A 110 7.13 -9.47 8.35
CA SER A 110 7.84 -9.98 9.53
C SER A 110 7.58 -11.47 9.75
N GLN A 111 8.66 -12.21 9.96
CA GLN A 111 8.58 -13.60 10.41
C GLN A 111 8.02 -13.74 11.82
N TRP A 112 8.05 -12.67 12.61
CA TRP A 112 7.50 -12.61 13.97
C TRP A 112 6.02 -12.28 13.99
N GLY A 113 5.45 -11.87 12.85
CA GLY A 113 4.02 -11.65 12.67
C GLY A 113 3.27 -12.96 12.42
N HIS A 114 1.96 -12.92 12.57
CA HIS A 114 1.10 -14.11 12.44
C HIS A 114 0.82 -14.54 11.00
N ASP A 115 1.18 -13.74 10.00
CA ASP A 115 0.90 -14.00 8.58
C ASP A 115 2.07 -13.56 7.71
N PHE A 116 3.25 -14.16 7.94
CA PHE A 116 4.43 -13.83 7.16
C PHE A 116 4.25 -14.23 5.69
N ARG A 117 4.55 -13.30 4.79
CA ARG A 117 4.52 -13.53 3.34
C ARG A 117 5.87 -13.15 2.74
N PRO A 118 6.60 -14.11 2.14
CA PRO A 118 7.94 -13.85 1.59
C PRO A 118 7.98 -12.69 0.58
N ASP A 119 6.93 -12.51 -0.21
CA ASP A 119 6.85 -11.44 -1.22
C ASP A 119 6.93 -10.04 -0.59
N TYR A 120 6.51 -9.87 0.66
CA TYR A 120 6.62 -8.61 1.39
C TYR A 120 8.06 -8.19 1.69
N ARG A 121 8.99 -9.13 1.74
CA ARG A 121 10.41 -8.84 1.99
C ARG A 121 11.02 -7.95 0.90
N THR A 122 10.52 -8.01 -0.32
CA THR A 122 11.02 -7.22 -1.44
C THR A 122 10.55 -5.75 -1.40
N LEU A 123 9.57 -5.42 -0.55
CA LEU A 123 8.97 -4.09 -0.49
C LEU A 123 9.92 -3.02 0.07
N GLY A 124 11.00 -3.41 0.75
CA GLY A 124 12.06 -2.48 1.15
C GLY A 124 12.70 -1.76 -0.02
N ARG A 125 12.68 -2.35 -1.21
CA ARG A 125 13.16 -1.75 -2.45
C ARG A 125 12.42 -0.47 -2.85
N LEU A 126 11.20 -0.29 -2.38
CA LEU A 126 10.41 0.89 -2.70
C LEU A 126 11.08 2.19 -2.25
N ALA A 127 11.88 2.14 -1.17
CA ALA A 127 12.65 3.28 -0.71
C ALA A 127 13.67 3.76 -1.76
N GLU A 128 14.27 2.84 -2.48
CA GLU A 128 15.30 3.12 -3.50
C GLU A 128 14.69 3.43 -4.86
N LEU A 129 13.60 2.73 -5.21
CA LEU A 129 12.90 2.93 -6.47
C LEU A 129 12.17 4.26 -6.56
N PHE A 130 11.65 4.73 -5.43
CA PHE A 130 10.86 5.96 -5.36
C PHE A 130 11.40 6.90 -4.28
N PRO A 131 12.62 7.45 -4.48
CA PRO A 131 13.20 8.36 -3.49
C PRO A 131 12.33 9.62 -3.34
N GLY A 132 12.15 10.06 -2.09
CA GLY A 132 11.37 11.25 -1.79
C GLY A 132 9.84 11.07 -1.77
N VAL A 133 9.33 9.91 -2.14
CA VAL A 133 7.89 9.62 -2.04
C VAL A 133 7.56 9.19 -0.61
N PRO A 134 6.59 9.86 0.06
CA PRO A 134 6.19 9.46 1.40
C PRO A 134 5.66 8.01 1.44
N ARG A 135 6.02 7.28 2.48
CA ARG A 135 5.57 5.91 2.68
C ARG A 135 4.86 5.77 4.01
N ILE A 136 3.76 5.03 4.00
CA ILE A 136 3.03 4.67 5.20
C ILE A 136 2.81 3.15 5.22
N ALA A 137 3.14 2.53 6.34
CA ALA A 137 2.83 1.13 6.61
C ALA A 137 1.70 1.06 7.62
N VAL A 138 0.72 0.22 7.39
CA VAL A 138 -0.42 0.04 8.30
C VAL A 138 -0.62 -1.44 8.61
N THR A 139 -1.00 -1.71 9.84
CA THR A 139 -1.33 -3.07 10.28
C THR A 139 -2.31 -3.02 11.46
N ALA A 140 -3.10 -4.09 11.63
CA ALA A 140 -4.02 -4.21 12.76
C ALA A 140 -3.31 -4.59 14.05
N THR A 141 -2.25 -5.40 13.96
CA THR A 141 -1.55 -5.93 15.12
C THR A 141 -0.06 -6.00 14.84
N ALA A 142 0.73 -5.52 15.80
CA ALA A 142 2.17 -5.74 15.82
C ALA A 142 2.68 -5.56 17.24
N ASP A 143 3.29 -6.61 17.81
CA ASP A 143 4.02 -6.47 19.06
C ASP A 143 5.31 -5.65 18.84
N PRO A 144 6.02 -5.24 19.90
CA PRO A 144 7.22 -4.42 19.75
C PRO A 144 8.28 -5.03 18.82
N ARG A 145 8.48 -6.35 18.87
CA ARG A 145 9.45 -7.05 18.04
C ARG A 145 9.04 -7.03 16.56
N THR A 146 7.76 -7.27 16.28
CA THR A 146 7.21 -7.20 14.93
C THR A 146 7.29 -5.79 14.37
N ARG A 147 7.01 -4.78 15.19
CA ARG A 147 7.14 -3.37 14.77
C ARG A 147 8.55 -3.00 14.38
N GLU A 148 9.55 -3.42 15.17
CA GLU A 148 10.95 -3.18 14.84
C GLU A 148 11.36 -3.86 13.54
N ASP A 149 10.89 -5.10 13.31
CA ASP A 149 11.19 -5.83 12.08
C ASP A 149 10.50 -5.18 10.86
N ILE A 150 9.27 -4.69 11.01
CA ILE A 150 8.59 -3.92 9.95
C ILE A 150 9.41 -2.70 9.55
N LEU A 151 9.84 -1.89 10.52
CA LEU A 151 10.63 -0.69 10.27
C LEU A 151 11.95 -1.00 9.57
N ALA A 152 12.64 -2.02 10.02
CA ALA A 152 13.91 -2.44 9.42
C ALA A 152 13.72 -2.99 8.00
N SER A 153 12.77 -3.89 7.82
CA SER A 153 12.55 -4.60 6.55
C SER A 153 12.03 -3.67 5.46
N LEU A 154 11.22 -2.68 5.82
CA LEU A 154 10.69 -1.68 4.89
C LEU A 154 11.56 -0.44 4.76
N LYS A 155 12.71 -0.39 5.43
CA LYS A 155 13.61 0.77 5.46
C LYS A 155 12.89 2.04 5.93
N LEU A 156 12.14 1.90 7.02
CA LEU A 156 11.39 2.96 7.67
C LEU A 156 11.99 3.33 9.04
N GLU A 157 13.27 3.04 9.28
CA GLU A 157 13.94 3.41 10.51
C GLU A 157 13.85 4.93 10.74
N GLY A 158 13.55 5.32 11.96
CA GLY A 158 13.33 6.72 12.30
C GLY A 158 11.96 7.27 11.94
N ALA A 159 11.10 6.48 11.31
CA ALA A 159 9.72 6.90 11.00
C ALA A 159 8.90 7.04 12.28
N ARG A 160 7.89 7.92 12.22
CA ARG A 160 6.92 8.03 13.31
C ARG A 160 6.07 6.76 13.39
N VAL A 161 5.88 6.29 14.62
CA VAL A 161 5.07 5.10 14.92
C VAL A 161 3.86 5.53 15.74
N PHE A 162 2.67 5.23 15.23
CA PHE A 162 1.40 5.47 15.90
C PHE A 162 0.79 4.13 16.27
N VAL A 163 0.53 3.93 17.55
CA VAL A 163 -0.10 2.70 18.04
C VAL A 163 -1.37 3.09 18.79
N ASP A 164 -2.51 2.61 18.31
CA ASP A 164 -3.75 2.73 19.04
C ASP A 164 -4.02 1.42 19.77
N SER A 165 -4.35 1.50 21.06
CA SER A 165 -4.59 0.33 21.87
C SER A 165 -6.09 0.08 22.03
N PHE A 166 -6.47 -1.19 22.07
CA PHE A 166 -7.84 -1.61 22.38
C PHE A 166 -8.24 -1.39 23.85
N ALA A 167 -7.29 -0.99 24.70
CA ALA A 167 -7.54 -0.74 26.10
C ALA A 167 -8.35 0.55 26.25
N ARG A 168 -9.64 0.44 26.08
CA ARG A 168 -10.54 1.46 26.61
C ARG A 168 -10.71 1.19 28.10
N PRO A 169 -10.59 2.22 28.94
CA PRO A 169 -10.90 2.06 30.34
C PRO A 169 -12.37 1.68 30.53
#